data_49f173de95d114989c5a69dd6b82ad23
#
_entry.id   49f173de95d114989c5a69dd6b82ad23
#
_cell.length_a   1.000
_cell.length_b   1.000
_cell.length_c   1.000
_cell.angle_alpha   90.00
_cell.angle_beta   90.00
_cell.angle_gamma   90.00
#
_symmetry.space_group_name_H-M   'P 1'
#
loop_
_entity.id
_entity.type
_entity.pdbx_description
1 polymer ?
#
loop_
_entity_poly.entity_id
_entity_poly.type
_entity_poly.pdbx_seq_one_letter_code
_entity_poly.pdbx_strand_id
1 'polypeptide(L)'
;MTADEVQIEIAKIVADAAKLPLPDAAYAIWRRRYRLDSLEGRPTDEQVRVFRAMSPAEQAANMRHDREYAQDGPIFPHVKAAHPRVGDAEIKQAISAAVRFEDACFRYFVQDSTDYWERCVNAVARAEAENPGYLESTYRLAANDVAYYYK
;
A
#
# COMPACT_ATOMS: atom_id res chain seq x y z
N MET A 1 -2.07 -23.91 -0.17
CA MET A 1 -3.30 -23.15 0.09
C MET A 1 -4.31 -23.47 -0.99
N THR A 2 -5.52 -23.84 -0.62
CA THR A 2 -6.60 -24.15 -1.58
C THR A 2 -7.18 -22.85 -2.16
N ALA A 3 -7.90 -22.97 -3.30
CA ALA A 3 -8.58 -21.84 -3.91
C ALA A 3 -9.60 -21.19 -2.95
N ASP A 4 -10.30 -22.02 -2.15
CA ASP A 4 -11.26 -21.51 -1.17
C ASP A 4 -10.58 -20.74 -0.04
N GLU A 5 -9.43 -21.21 0.45
CA GLU A 5 -8.64 -20.52 1.48
C GLU A 5 -8.13 -19.17 0.98
N VAL A 6 -7.71 -19.10 -0.28
CA VAL A 6 -7.29 -17.85 -0.93
C VAL A 6 -8.44 -16.85 -0.95
N GLN A 7 -9.61 -17.27 -1.39
CA GLN A 7 -10.79 -16.39 -1.45
C GLN A 7 -11.24 -15.93 -0.07
N ILE A 8 -11.15 -16.78 0.94
CA ILE A 8 -11.49 -16.42 2.32
C ILE A 8 -10.54 -15.35 2.84
N GLU A 9 -9.23 -15.47 2.58
CA GLU A 9 -8.25 -14.47 3.02
C GLU A 9 -8.46 -13.12 2.31
N ILE A 10 -8.68 -13.12 1.01
CA ILE A 10 -8.99 -11.90 0.25
C ILE A 10 -10.26 -11.25 0.78
N ALA A 11 -11.32 -12.02 0.97
CA ALA A 11 -12.59 -11.52 1.49
C ALA A 11 -12.44 -10.89 2.88
N LYS A 12 -11.58 -11.45 3.73
CA LYS A 12 -11.29 -10.90 5.05
C LYS A 12 -10.58 -9.55 4.96
N ILE A 13 -9.59 -9.44 4.09
CA ILE A 13 -8.88 -8.15 3.87
C ILE A 13 -9.88 -7.08 3.43
N VAL A 14 -10.76 -7.39 2.48
CA VAL A 14 -11.79 -6.48 1.98
C VAL A 14 -12.81 -6.13 3.07
N ALA A 15 -13.29 -7.12 3.82
CA ALA A 15 -14.27 -6.92 4.90
C ALA A 15 -13.71 -6.02 6.01
N ASP A 16 -12.45 -6.22 6.40
CA ASP A 16 -11.80 -5.37 7.40
C ASP A 16 -11.68 -3.92 6.90
N ALA A 17 -11.30 -3.74 5.64
CA ALA A 17 -11.21 -2.41 5.02
C ALA A 17 -12.58 -1.74 4.89
N ALA A 18 -13.65 -2.50 4.63
CA ALA A 18 -15.01 -1.97 4.50
C ALA A 18 -15.53 -1.27 5.76
N LYS A 19 -14.94 -1.57 6.92
CA LYS A 19 -15.27 -0.94 8.20
C LYS A 19 -14.65 0.44 8.37
N LEU A 20 -13.75 0.83 7.48
CA LEU A 20 -12.98 2.07 7.57
C LEU A 20 -13.53 3.11 6.59
N PRO A 21 -13.30 4.42 6.86
CA PRO A 21 -13.54 5.45 5.84
C PRO A 21 -12.75 5.15 4.56
N LEU A 22 -13.21 5.67 3.43
CA LEU A 22 -12.59 5.37 2.13
C LEU A 22 -11.07 5.60 2.09
N PRO A 23 -10.52 6.74 2.57
CA PRO A 23 -9.07 6.94 2.55
C PRO A 23 -8.31 5.84 3.29
N ASP A 24 -8.79 5.50 4.48
CA ASP A 24 -8.17 4.47 5.34
C ASP A 24 -8.35 3.06 4.75
N ALA A 25 -9.49 2.79 4.13
CA ALA A 25 -9.73 1.54 3.43
C ALA A 25 -8.75 1.37 2.26
N ALA A 26 -8.54 2.43 1.48
CA ALA A 26 -7.59 2.41 0.36
C ALA A 26 -6.17 2.14 0.86
N TYR A 27 -5.73 2.80 1.92
CA TYR A 27 -4.42 2.56 2.52
C TYR A 27 -4.32 1.14 3.09
N ALA A 28 -5.34 0.65 3.79
CA ALA A 28 -5.34 -0.69 4.37
C ALA A 28 -5.18 -1.78 3.31
N ILE A 29 -5.80 -1.60 2.15
CA ILE A 29 -5.66 -2.54 1.03
C ILE A 29 -4.32 -2.34 0.32
N TRP A 30 -3.90 -1.10 0.08
CA TRP A 30 -2.62 -0.77 -0.55
C TRP A 30 -1.44 -1.37 0.22
N ARG A 31 -1.41 -1.27 1.54
CA ARG A 31 -0.34 -1.84 2.34
C ARG A 31 -0.27 -3.38 2.27
N ARG A 32 -1.36 -4.03 1.87
CA ARG A 32 -1.45 -5.49 1.70
C ARG A 32 -1.26 -5.92 0.25
N ARG A 33 -0.82 -5.05 -0.63
CA ARG A 33 -0.71 -5.34 -2.07
C ARG A 33 0.17 -6.54 -2.39
N TYR A 34 1.28 -6.69 -1.70
CA TYR A 34 2.18 -7.83 -1.94
C TYR A 34 1.52 -9.15 -1.53
N ARG A 35 0.79 -9.15 -0.44
CA ARG A 35 0.04 -10.33 -0.02
C ARG A 35 -1.08 -10.65 -1.00
N LEU A 36 -1.81 -9.65 -1.44
CA LEU A 36 -2.86 -9.81 -2.45
C LEU A 36 -2.28 -10.34 -3.78
N ASP A 37 -1.17 -9.78 -4.22
CA ASP A 37 -0.48 -10.25 -5.42
C ASP A 37 -0.09 -11.73 -5.29
N SER A 38 0.46 -12.12 -4.15
CA SER A 38 0.83 -13.52 -3.89
C SER A 38 -0.40 -14.44 -3.91
N LEU A 39 -1.49 -14.04 -3.28
CA LEU A 39 -2.74 -14.81 -3.25
C LEU A 39 -3.37 -14.97 -4.63
N GLU A 40 -3.24 -13.93 -5.47
CA GLU A 40 -3.80 -13.90 -6.82
C GLU A 40 -2.84 -14.41 -7.89
N GLY A 41 -1.67 -14.92 -7.49
CA GLY A 41 -0.67 -15.50 -8.39
C GLY A 41 0.11 -14.47 -9.19
N ARG A 42 0.26 -13.27 -8.69
CA ARG A 42 1.08 -12.20 -9.31
C ARG A 42 2.31 -11.90 -8.43
N PRO A 43 3.43 -11.43 -8.99
CA PRO A 43 3.72 -11.49 -10.42
C PRO A 43 3.90 -12.93 -10.90
N THR A 44 3.64 -13.17 -12.19
CA THR A 44 3.88 -14.47 -12.81
C THR A 44 5.40 -14.74 -12.94
N ASP A 45 5.79 -16.01 -13.12
CA ASP A 45 7.19 -16.39 -13.32
C ASP A 45 7.82 -15.64 -14.51
N GLU A 46 7.05 -15.45 -15.58
CA GLU A 46 7.50 -14.70 -16.74
C GLU A 46 7.74 -13.21 -16.42
N GLN A 47 6.82 -12.57 -15.69
CA GLN A 47 6.97 -11.18 -15.26
C GLN A 47 8.21 -11.01 -14.39
N VAL A 48 8.47 -11.93 -13.46
CA VAL A 48 9.66 -11.92 -12.62
C VAL A 48 10.92 -12.05 -13.48
N ARG A 49 10.93 -12.94 -14.44
CA ARG A 49 12.08 -13.15 -15.34
C ARG A 49 12.38 -11.90 -16.17
N VAL A 50 11.34 -11.28 -16.75
CA VAL A 50 11.49 -10.03 -17.52
C VAL A 50 12.05 -8.92 -16.63
N PHE A 51 11.51 -8.76 -15.43
CA PHE A 51 11.97 -7.74 -14.47
C PHE A 51 13.44 -7.95 -14.08
N ARG A 52 13.83 -9.21 -13.80
CA ARG A 52 15.21 -9.55 -13.43
C ARG A 52 16.21 -9.29 -14.55
N ALA A 53 15.77 -9.36 -15.80
CA ALA A 53 16.62 -9.08 -16.97
C ALA A 53 16.85 -7.58 -17.19
N MET A 54 16.09 -6.71 -16.53
CA MET A 54 16.23 -5.26 -16.64
C MET A 54 17.45 -4.75 -15.87
N SER A 55 18.01 -3.62 -16.33
CA SER A 55 19.04 -2.91 -15.58
C SER A 55 18.46 -2.34 -14.28
N PRO A 56 19.29 -2.03 -13.25
CA PRO A 56 18.80 -1.39 -12.03
C PRO A 56 18.01 -0.10 -12.27
N ALA A 57 18.41 0.72 -13.24
CA ALA A 57 17.69 1.95 -13.59
C ALA A 57 16.30 1.65 -14.18
N GLU A 58 16.21 0.65 -15.07
CA GLU A 58 14.93 0.21 -15.64
C GLU A 58 14.01 -0.38 -14.59
N GLN A 59 14.54 -1.18 -13.67
CA GLN A 59 13.78 -1.73 -12.55
C GLN A 59 13.19 -0.63 -11.67
N ALA A 60 14.00 0.38 -11.32
CA ALA A 60 13.55 1.52 -10.51
C ALA A 60 12.46 2.34 -11.25
N ALA A 61 12.62 2.57 -12.54
CA ALA A 61 11.63 3.27 -13.35
C ALA A 61 10.31 2.50 -13.42
N ASN A 62 10.37 1.19 -13.58
CA ASN A 62 9.19 0.31 -13.61
C ASN A 62 8.44 0.34 -12.28
N MET A 63 9.14 0.24 -11.17
CA MET A 63 8.53 0.31 -9.84
C MET A 63 7.83 1.65 -9.60
N ARG A 64 8.45 2.77 -10.01
CA ARG A 64 7.82 4.09 -9.91
C ARG A 64 6.57 4.19 -10.78
N HIS A 65 6.66 3.71 -12.02
CA HIS A 65 5.54 3.71 -12.95
C HIS A 65 4.36 2.93 -12.37
N ASP A 66 4.60 1.73 -11.84
CA ASP A 66 3.57 0.91 -11.22
C ASP A 66 2.90 1.64 -10.05
N ARG A 67 3.67 2.36 -9.24
CA ARG A 67 3.15 3.13 -8.11
C ARG A 67 2.32 4.33 -8.56
N GLU A 68 2.79 5.09 -9.53
CA GLU A 68 2.08 6.27 -10.04
C GLU A 68 0.74 5.91 -10.66
N TYR A 69 0.63 4.73 -11.26
CA TYR A 69 -0.58 4.24 -11.89
C TYR A 69 -1.32 3.18 -11.06
N ALA A 70 -1.01 3.07 -9.76
CA ALA A 70 -1.62 2.06 -8.89
C ALA A 70 -3.14 2.19 -8.79
N GLN A 71 -3.71 3.41 -9.04
CA GLN A 71 -5.14 3.63 -9.00
C GLN A 71 -5.92 2.78 -10.02
N ASP A 72 -5.29 2.34 -11.11
CA ASP A 72 -5.89 1.46 -12.11
C ASP A 72 -5.37 0.02 -12.00
N GLY A 73 -4.59 -0.26 -10.97
CA GLY A 73 -3.91 -1.54 -10.78
C GLY A 73 -4.76 -2.59 -10.08
N PRO A 74 -4.09 -3.69 -9.66
CA PRO A 74 -4.77 -4.86 -9.10
C PRO A 74 -5.56 -4.61 -7.83
N ILE A 75 -5.26 -3.56 -7.05
CA ILE A 75 -6.00 -3.29 -5.82
C ILE A 75 -7.32 -2.53 -6.03
N PHE A 76 -7.51 -1.91 -7.19
CA PHE A 76 -8.74 -1.15 -7.47
C PHE A 76 -10.01 -1.99 -7.22
N PRO A 77 -10.14 -3.22 -7.74
CA PRO A 77 -11.34 -4.04 -7.50
C PRO A 77 -11.60 -4.30 -6.02
N HIS A 78 -10.55 -4.44 -5.22
CA HIS A 78 -10.66 -4.71 -3.78
C HIS A 78 -11.15 -3.48 -3.01
N VAL A 79 -10.66 -2.29 -3.35
CA VAL A 79 -11.14 -1.03 -2.75
C VAL A 79 -12.59 -0.79 -3.17
N LYS A 80 -12.93 -1.03 -4.44
CA LYS A 80 -14.30 -0.94 -4.93
C LYS A 80 -15.23 -1.91 -4.20
N ALA A 81 -14.79 -3.13 -3.95
CA ALA A 81 -15.55 -4.12 -3.19
C ALA A 81 -15.78 -3.68 -1.74
N ALA A 82 -14.81 -3.01 -1.12
CA ALA A 82 -14.95 -2.47 0.23
C ALA A 82 -15.93 -1.27 0.29
N HIS A 83 -15.98 -0.46 -0.77
CA HIS A 83 -16.83 0.73 -0.86
C HIS A 83 -17.60 0.75 -2.19
N PRO A 84 -18.56 -0.17 -2.39
CA PRO A 84 -19.19 -0.40 -3.70
C PRO A 84 -20.06 0.76 -4.17
N ARG A 85 -20.50 1.63 -3.25
CA ARG A 85 -21.36 2.77 -3.58
C ARG A 85 -20.60 4.03 -3.98
N VAL A 86 -19.28 4.04 -3.77
CA VAL A 86 -18.42 5.15 -4.12
C VAL A 86 -18.08 5.08 -5.61
N GLY A 87 -18.03 6.25 -6.27
CA GLY A 87 -17.69 6.31 -7.70
C GLY A 87 -16.24 5.94 -7.96
N ASP A 88 -15.97 5.43 -9.16
CA ASP A 88 -14.64 4.95 -9.55
C ASP A 88 -13.57 6.04 -9.46
N ALA A 89 -13.91 7.28 -9.82
CA ALA A 89 -12.98 8.41 -9.74
C ALA A 89 -12.54 8.69 -8.31
N GLU A 90 -13.47 8.64 -7.35
CA GLU A 90 -13.14 8.83 -5.93
C GLU A 90 -12.28 7.70 -5.39
N ILE A 91 -12.54 6.47 -5.83
CA ILE A 91 -11.72 5.31 -5.44
C ILE A 91 -10.30 5.47 -5.97
N LYS A 92 -10.14 5.85 -7.22
CA LYS A 92 -8.82 6.09 -7.82
C LYS A 92 -8.05 7.18 -7.09
N GLN A 93 -8.73 8.28 -6.72
CA GLN A 93 -8.12 9.35 -5.94
C GLN A 93 -7.67 8.88 -4.56
N ALA A 94 -8.48 8.04 -3.90
CA ALA A 94 -8.15 7.50 -2.59
C ALA A 94 -6.91 6.58 -2.67
N ILE A 95 -6.81 5.76 -3.70
CA ILE A 95 -5.64 4.90 -3.93
C ILE A 95 -4.40 5.76 -4.20
N SER A 96 -4.49 6.75 -5.08
CA SER A 96 -3.37 7.66 -5.35
C SER A 96 -2.90 8.38 -4.09
N ALA A 97 -3.84 8.81 -3.25
CA ALA A 97 -3.50 9.45 -1.97
C ALA A 97 -2.78 8.48 -1.02
N ALA A 98 -3.22 7.23 -0.96
CA ALA A 98 -2.57 6.20 -0.14
C ALA A 98 -1.13 5.93 -0.60
N VAL A 99 -0.90 5.86 -1.91
CA VAL A 99 0.43 5.70 -2.49
C VAL A 99 1.33 6.87 -2.11
N ARG A 100 0.84 8.11 -2.25
CA ARG A 100 1.61 9.31 -1.89
C ARG A 100 1.92 9.35 -0.40
N PHE A 101 0.98 8.96 0.44
CA PHE A 101 1.19 8.91 1.88
C PHE A 101 2.28 7.89 2.24
N GLU A 102 2.20 6.66 1.69
CA GLU A 102 3.25 5.65 1.92
C GLU A 102 4.62 6.15 1.46
N ASP A 103 4.70 6.73 0.27
CA ASP A 103 5.96 7.26 -0.26
C ASP A 103 6.53 8.36 0.64
N ALA A 104 5.69 9.23 1.20
CA ALA A 104 6.12 10.26 2.14
C ALA A 104 6.67 9.64 3.42
N CYS A 105 6.02 8.61 3.97
CA CYS A 105 6.50 7.91 5.17
C CYS A 105 7.92 7.38 4.97
N PHE A 106 8.19 6.72 3.84
CA PHE A 106 9.51 6.17 3.56
C PHE A 106 10.53 7.27 3.22
N ARG A 107 10.13 8.32 2.52
CA ARG A 107 11.00 9.44 2.17
C ARG A 107 11.49 10.20 3.41
N TYR A 108 10.65 10.33 4.43
CA TYR A 108 10.98 11.05 5.64
C TYR A 108 11.69 10.20 6.70
N PHE A 109 11.83 8.91 6.48
CA PHE A 109 12.64 8.08 7.38
C PHE A 109 14.11 8.43 7.20
N VAL A 110 14.77 8.82 8.29
CA VAL A 110 16.20 9.15 8.28
C VAL A 110 16.94 8.28 9.27
N GLN A 111 18.14 7.88 8.88
CA GLN A 111 19.10 7.18 9.75
C GLN A 111 19.84 8.23 10.57
N ASP A 112 19.45 8.39 11.83
CA ASP A 112 20.11 9.28 12.78
C ASP A 112 20.42 8.54 14.08
N SER A 113 20.87 9.26 15.10
CA SER A 113 21.28 8.67 16.38
C SER A 113 20.14 8.46 17.36
N THR A 114 18.92 8.81 16.99
CA THR A 114 17.75 8.64 17.87
C THR A 114 17.27 7.19 17.88
N ASP A 115 16.36 6.87 18.79
CA ASP A 115 15.72 5.58 18.87
C ASP A 115 15.04 5.22 17.54
N TYR A 116 15.19 3.96 17.14
CA TYR A 116 14.67 3.48 15.85
C TYR A 116 13.16 3.67 15.73
N TRP A 117 12.42 3.37 16.80
CA TRP A 117 10.96 3.55 16.80
C TRP A 117 10.57 5.03 16.69
N GLU A 118 11.29 5.91 17.40
CA GLU A 118 11.09 7.35 17.28
C GLU A 118 11.29 7.84 15.85
N ARG A 119 12.31 7.32 15.15
CA ARG A 119 12.54 7.68 13.74
C ARG A 119 11.36 7.28 12.87
N CYS A 120 10.77 6.09 13.10
CA CYS A 120 9.59 5.65 12.36
C CYS A 120 8.39 6.54 12.65
N VAL A 121 8.13 6.85 13.91
CA VAL A 121 7.03 7.73 14.34
C VAL A 121 7.20 9.14 13.76
N ASN A 122 8.41 9.68 13.81
CA ASN A 122 8.71 11.02 13.29
C ASN A 122 8.55 11.10 11.78
N ALA A 123 8.95 10.05 11.05
CA ALA A 123 8.75 9.98 9.61
C ALA A 123 7.27 10.04 9.25
N VAL A 124 6.43 9.28 9.96
CA VAL A 124 4.99 9.27 9.75
C VAL A 124 4.36 10.60 10.17
N ALA A 125 4.82 11.22 11.26
CA ALA A 125 4.32 12.54 11.68
C ALA A 125 4.57 13.62 10.61
N ARG A 126 5.73 13.59 9.96
CA ARG A 126 6.03 14.50 8.84
C ARG A 126 5.17 14.19 7.62
N ALA A 127 4.98 12.91 7.31
CA ALA A 127 4.11 12.49 6.21
C ALA A 127 2.64 12.88 6.47
N GLU A 128 2.18 12.81 7.73
CA GLU A 128 0.84 13.23 8.13
C GLU A 128 0.59 14.70 7.83
N ALA A 129 1.58 15.56 8.06
CA ALA A 129 1.45 17.00 7.79
C ALA A 129 1.15 17.28 6.31
N GLU A 130 1.68 16.46 5.41
CA GLU A 130 1.43 16.55 3.96
C GLU A 130 0.19 15.76 3.51
N ASN A 131 -0.22 14.78 4.31
CA ASN A 131 -1.30 13.84 3.98
C ASN A 131 -2.28 13.72 5.15
N PRO A 132 -3.01 14.80 5.48
CA PRO A 132 -3.98 14.78 6.58
C PRO A 132 -5.24 14.01 6.19
N GLY A 133 -6.04 13.67 7.19
CA GLY A 133 -7.38 13.13 6.97
C GLY A 133 -7.52 11.64 7.18
N TYR A 134 -6.44 10.93 7.54
CA TYR A 134 -6.54 9.54 7.96
C TYR A 134 -6.88 9.44 9.45
N LEU A 135 -7.38 8.27 9.86
CA LEU A 135 -7.56 7.96 11.27
C LEU A 135 -6.20 7.82 11.98
N GLU A 136 -6.17 8.10 13.27
CA GLU A 136 -4.96 7.91 14.07
C GLU A 136 -4.43 6.48 14.00
N SER A 137 -5.34 5.49 13.97
CA SER A 137 -4.98 4.09 13.82
C SER A 137 -4.25 3.80 12.50
N THR A 138 -4.58 4.50 11.43
CA THR A 138 -3.89 4.38 10.13
C THR A 138 -2.47 4.93 10.22
N TYR A 139 -2.25 6.07 10.85
CA TYR A 139 -0.91 6.63 11.04
C TYR A 139 -0.05 5.73 11.93
N ARG A 140 -0.63 5.14 12.94
CA ARG A 140 0.06 4.17 13.82
C ARG A 140 0.47 2.92 13.04
N LEU A 141 -0.42 2.43 12.18
CA LEU A 141 -0.15 1.29 11.31
C LEU A 141 0.97 1.61 10.32
N ALA A 142 1.00 2.82 9.77
CA ALA A 142 2.07 3.27 8.88
C ALA A 142 3.43 3.28 9.58
N ALA A 143 3.50 3.70 10.84
CA ALA A 143 4.73 3.65 11.63
C ALA A 143 5.23 2.20 11.80
N ASN A 144 4.33 1.26 12.04
CA ASN A 144 4.68 -0.16 12.11
C ASN A 144 5.22 -0.67 10.77
N ASP A 145 4.64 -0.23 9.65
CA ASP A 145 5.08 -0.62 8.32
C ASP A 145 6.49 -0.09 8.02
N VAL A 146 6.78 1.17 8.35
CA VAL A 146 8.13 1.75 8.21
C VAL A 146 9.13 0.95 9.06
N ALA A 147 8.77 0.64 10.31
CA ALA A 147 9.62 -0.13 11.21
C ALA A 147 9.94 -1.52 10.66
N TYR A 148 8.96 -2.17 10.05
CA TYR A 148 9.14 -3.49 9.44
C TYR A 148 10.14 -3.45 8.28
N TYR A 149 10.02 -2.46 7.39
CA TYR A 149 10.87 -2.37 6.20
C TYR A 149 12.32 -2.02 6.50
N TYR A 150 12.57 -1.22 7.53
CA TYR A 150 13.93 -0.77 7.86
C TYR A 150 14.56 -1.53 9.05
N LYS A 151 13.93 -2.60 9.49
CA LYS A 151 14.37 -3.40 10.63
C LYS A 151 15.70 -4.15 10.38
#